data_89670e4c89ccd90fe46f16bf9cfeefff
#
_entry.id   89670e4c89ccd90fe46f16bf9cfeefff
#
_cell.length_a   1.000
_cell.length_b   1.000
_cell.length_c   1.000
_cell.angle_alpha   90.00
_cell.angle_beta   90.00
_cell.angle_gamma   90.00
#
_symmetry.space_group_name_H-M   'P 1'
#
loop_
_entity.id
_entity.type
_entity.pdbx_description
1 polymer ?
#
loop_
_entity_poly.entity_id
_entity_poly.type
_entity_poly.pdbx_seq_one_letter_code
_entity_poly.pdbx_strand_id
1 'polypeptide(L)'
;MEQRHWKKAGITTSLLGYGCMRLPTLPDGRIDEVRAEALLNTARDAGVNYFDTAYPYHGGESEPFVGRVIAKWPRESFYLATKLPLWLCDSLEKAQQIYRSQFERLGVDTIDFYLLHSLHLSLIHISEPTRRS
;
A
#
# COMPACT_ATOMS: atom_id res chain seq x y z
N MET A 1 15.07 -8.49 13.51
CA MET A 1 13.64 -8.05 13.43
C MET A 1 12.75 -9.22 13.81
N GLU A 2 11.88 -9.01 14.78
CA GLU A 2 10.88 -10.01 15.16
C GLU A 2 9.87 -10.22 14.03
N GLN A 3 9.39 -11.46 13.84
CA GLN A 3 8.53 -11.84 12.72
C GLN A 3 7.25 -12.52 13.21
N ARG A 4 6.21 -12.49 12.38
CA ARG A 4 4.95 -13.20 12.54
C ARG A 4 4.68 -14.09 11.34
N HIS A 5 4.37 -15.34 11.64
CA HIS A 5 3.95 -16.30 10.61
C HIS A 5 2.43 -16.34 10.51
N TRP A 6 1.93 -16.13 9.30
CA TRP A 6 0.50 -16.17 8.98
C TRP A 6 0.15 -17.55 8.43
N LYS A 7 -0.26 -18.45 9.31
CA LYS A 7 -0.48 -19.87 8.96
C LYS A 7 -1.38 -20.06 7.74
N LYS A 8 -2.50 -19.32 7.66
CA LYS A 8 -3.46 -19.46 6.56
C LYS A 8 -2.93 -18.98 5.21
N ALA A 9 -2.08 -17.99 5.21
CA ALA A 9 -1.52 -17.39 4.00
C ALA A 9 -0.16 -17.98 3.62
N GLY A 10 0.47 -18.72 4.53
CA GLY A 10 1.79 -19.30 4.30
C GLY A 10 2.91 -18.26 4.16
N ILE A 11 2.74 -17.08 4.77
CA ILE A 11 3.71 -15.99 4.68
C ILE A 11 4.27 -15.63 6.04
N THR A 12 5.42 -14.98 6.04
CA THR A 12 6.06 -14.48 7.27
C THR A 12 6.40 -13.01 7.09
N THR A 13 5.75 -12.16 7.90
CA THR A 13 6.02 -10.72 7.90
C THR A 13 6.87 -10.31 9.09
N SER A 14 7.61 -9.20 8.95
CA SER A 14 8.17 -8.52 10.11
C SER A 14 7.04 -8.06 11.03
N LEU A 15 7.33 -8.02 12.34
CA LEU A 15 6.36 -7.53 13.32
C LEU A 15 6.02 -6.05 13.07
N LEU A 16 7.01 -5.28 12.63
CA LEU A 16 6.85 -3.87 12.25
C LEU A 16 6.67 -3.75 10.74
N GLY A 17 5.65 -3.00 10.30
CA GLY A 17 5.49 -2.55 8.93
C GLY A 17 5.91 -1.09 8.77
N TYR A 18 6.28 -0.70 7.54
CA TYR A 18 6.60 0.68 7.21
C TYR A 18 5.44 1.35 6.48
N GLY A 19 4.89 2.42 7.07
CA GLY A 19 3.80 3.20 6.49
C GLY A 19 4.33 4.40 5.68
N CYS A 20 3.84 4.54 4.45
CA CYS A 20 4.24 5.61 3.53
C CYS A 20 3.28 6.80 3.50
N MET A 21 2.45 6.97 4.52
CA MET A 21 1.51 8.09 4.61
C MET A 21 2.19 9.42 4.92
N ARG A 22 3.28 9.40 5.66
CA ARG A 22 3.98 10.61 6.14
C ARG A 22 5.46 10.55 5.81
N LEU A 23 5.76 10.48 4.53
CA LEU A 23 7.13 10.56 4.05
C LEU A 23 7.68 11.98 4.23
N PRO A 24 9.01 12.16 4.35
CA PRO A 24 9.61 13.49 4.35
C PRO A 24 9.20 14.30 3.12
N THR A 25 8.96 15.58 3.31
CA THR A 25 8.54 16.49 2.22
C THR A 25 9.50 17.64 2.08
N LEU A 26 9.57 18.17 0.87
CA LEU A 26 10.22 19.43 0.54
C LEU A 26 9.37 20.62 1.01
N PRO A 27 9.93 21.86 1.05
CA PRO A 27 9.15 23.04 1.42
C PRO A 27 7.90 23.29 0.57
N ASP A 28 7.88 22.81 -0.67
CA ASP A 28 6.72 22.90 -1.57
C ASP A 28 5.66 21.80 -1.37
N GLY A 29 5.89 20.90 -0.41
CA GLY A 29 4.95 19.83 -0.06
C GLY A 29 5.14 18.54 -0.84
N ARG A 30 5.98 18.49 -1.86
CA ARG A 30 6.29 17.25 -2.58
C ARG A 30 7.16 16.33 -1.72
N ILE A 31 7.14 15.04 -2.03
CA ILE A 31 8.00 14.07 -1.35
C ILE A 31 9.47 14.45 -1.56
N ASP A 32 10.22 14.52 -0.46
CA ASP A 32 11.68 14.56 -0.51
C ASP A 32 12.17 13.14 -0.81
N GLU A 33 12.27 12.82 -2.10
CA GLU A 33 12.53 11.45 -2.56
C GLU A 33 13.85 10.91 -2.05
N VAL A 34 14.88 11.75 -1.92
CA VAL A 34 16.20 11.32 -1.43
C VAL A 34 16.11 10.86 0.03
N ARG A 35 15.50 11.67 0.88
CA ARG A 35 15.33 11.33 2.30
C ARG A 35 14.34 10.19 2.50
N ALA A 36 13.24 10.20 1.76
CA ALA A 36 12.22 9.16 1.85
C ALA A 36 12.76 7.79 1.41
N GLU A 37 13.52 7.74 0.33
CA GLU A 37 14.16 6.48 -0.11
C GLU A 37 15.19 5.98 0.91
N ALA A 38 15.97 6.88 1.50
CA ALA A 38 16.92 6.51 2.54
C ALA A 38 16.23 5.87 3.75
N LEU A 39 15.06 6.39 4.15
CA LEU A 39 14.27 5.83 5.25
C LEU A 39 13.70 4.46 4.90
N LEU A 40 13.19 4.28 3.69
CA LEU A 40 12.69 2.98 3.22
C LEU A 40 13.81 1.94 3.20
N ASN A 41 14.98 2.30 2.71
CA ASN A 41 16.15 1.42 2.71
C ASN A 41 16.60 1.08 4.14
N THR A 42 16.61 2.06 5.04
CA THR A 42 16.94 1.83 6.46
C THR A 42 15.98 0.82 7.10
N ALA A 43 14.68 0.97 6.86
CA ALA A 43 13.68 0.04 7.36
C ALA A 43 13.89 -1.37 6.79
N ARG A 44 14.13 -1.47 5.49
CA ARG A 44 14.41 -2.74 4.82
C ARG A 44 15.66 -3.42 5.40
N ASP A 45 16.74 -2.67 5.56
CA ASP A 45 18.01 -3.19 6.08
C ASP A 45 17.88 -3.65 7.55
N ALA A 46 16.95 -3.06 8.30
CA ALA A 46 16.60 -3.49 9.64
C ALA A 46 15.70 -4.73 9.69
N GLY A 47 15.28 -5.25 8.54
CA GLY A 47 14.47 -6.46 8.42
C GLY A 47 12.97 -6.23 8.26
N VAL A 48 12.52 -4.99 8.08
CA VAL A 48 11.12 -4.71 7.73
C VAL A 48 10.86 -5.25 6.31
N ASN A 49 9.82 -6.07 6.16
CA ASN A 49 9.45 -6.65 4.88
C ASN A 49 7.97 -6.43 4.52
N TYR A 50 7.30 -5.48 5.19
CA TYR A 50 5.92 -5.08 4.89
C TYR A 50 5.88 -3.57 4.70
N PHE A 51 5.50 -3.13 3.50
CA PHE A 51 5.45 -1.72 3.13
C PHE A 51 4.04 -1.36 2.72
N ASP A 52 3.49 -0.32 3.37
CA ASP A 52 2.10 0.10 3.24
C ASP A 52 2.00 1.49 2.62
N THR A 53 1.19 1.59 1.57
CA THR A 53 0.85 2.85 0.94
C THR A 53 -0.66 2.94 0.66
N ALA A 54 -1.10 3.97 -0.01
CA ALA A 54 -2.47 4.13 -0.46
C ALA A 54 -2.55 5.08 -1.65
N TYR A 55 -3.62 4.96 -2.41
CA TYR A 55 -3.89 5.77 -3.59
C TYR A 55 -3.78 7.29 -3.34
N PRO A 56 -4.37 7.85 -2.25
CA PRO A 56 -4.37 9.31 -2.04
C PRO A 56 -3.13 9.85 -1.30
N TYR A 57 -2.25 9.00 -0.80
CA TYR A 57 -1.13 9.46 0.01
C TYR A 57 -0.23 10.42 -0.76
N HIS A 58 0.15 11.53 -0.12
CA HIS A 58 0.95 12.61 -0.71
C HIS A 58 0.34 13.16 -2.00
N GLY A 59 -0.96 13.41 -2.00
CA GLY A 59 -1.65 13.94 -3.18
C GLY A 59 -1.61 13.01 -4.38
N GLY A 60 -1.46 11.70 -4.17
CA GLY A 60 -1.34 10.70 -5.20
C GLY A 60 0.10 10.36 -5.62
N GLU A 61 1.11 11.00 -5.03
CA GLU A 61 2.52 10.78 -5.38
C GLU A 61 3.13 9.55 -4.71
N SER A 62 2.54 9.05 -3.61
CA SER A 62 3.14 8.00 -2.81
C SER A 62 3.29 6.68 -3.59
N GLU A 63 2.25 6.20 -4.24
CA GLU A 63 2.34 4.94 -4.99
C GLU A 63 3.40 4.98 -6.10
N PRO A 64 3.47 6.01 -6.97
CA PRO A 64 4.53 6.08 -7.96
C PRO A 64 5.93 6.16 -7.34
N PHE A 65 6.10 6.91 -6.27
CA PHE A 65 7.38 7.01 -5.57
C PHE A 65 7.79 5.67 -4.95
N VAL A 66 6.90 5.04 -4.20
CA VAL A 66 7.16 3.72 -3.60
C VAL A 66 7.50 2.70 -4.70
N GLY A 67 6.76 2.74 -5.82
CA GLY A 67 7.02 1.88 -6.98
C GLY A 67 8.44 2.02 -7.51
N ARG A 68 8.97 3.24 -7.60
CA ARG A 68 10.36 3.48 -8.04
C ARG A 68 11.38 2.92 -7.06
N VAL A 69 11.13 3.01 -5.77
CA VAL A 69 12.03 2.50 -4.74
C VAL A 69 12.04 0.97 -4.72
N ILE A 70 10.86 0.34 -4.64
CA ILE A 70 10.76 -1.12 -4.55
C ILE A 70 11.20 -1.83 -5.82
N ALA A 71 11.18 -1.15 -6.97
CA ALA A 71 11.70 -1.70 -8.23
C ALA A 71 13.18 -2.07 -8.14
N LYS A 72 13.91 -1.47 -7.21
CA LYS A 72 15.34 -1.74 -6.96
C LYS A 72 15.56 -2.95 -6.06
N TRP A 73 14.50 -3.51 -5.47
CA TRP A 73 14.58 -4.62 -4.53
C TRP A 73 14.05 -5.92 -5.16
N PRO A 74 14.57 -7.09 -4.75
CA PRO A 74 13.97 -8.35 -5.18
C PRO A 74 12.48 -8.41 -4.75
N ARG A 75 11.58 -8.71 -5.70
CA ARG A 75 10.13 -8.66 -5.44
C ARG A 75 9.70 -9.63 -4.33
N GLU A 76 10.34 -10.77 -4.24
CA GLU A 76 10.09 -11.79 -3.23
C GLU A 76 10.59 -11.42 -1.83
N SER A 77 11.33 -10.31 -1.70
CA SER A 77 11.94 -9.90 -0.42
C SER A 77 11.02 -9.05 0.46
N PHE A 78 9.85 -8.65 -0.05
CA PHE A 78 8.92 -7.79 0.68
C PHE A 78 7.47 -8.07 0.31
N TYR A 79 6.57 -7.63 1.17
CA TYR A 79 5.14 -7.58 0.94
C TYR A 79 4.68 -6.14 0.75
N LEU A 80 3.81 -5.93 -0.22
CA LEU A 80 3.29 -4.62 -0.61
C LEU A 80 1.80 -4.54 -0.30
N ALA A 81 1.42 -3.50 0.43
CA ALA A 81 0.03 -3.20 0.74
C ALA A 81 -0.37 -1.85 0.17
N THR A 82 -1.54 -1.78 -0.44
CA THR A 82 -2.20 -0.53 -0.79
C THR A 82 -3.70 -0.63 -0.57
N LYS A 83 -4.45 0.41 -0.92
CA LYS A 83 -5.84 0.53 -0.51
C LYS A 83 -6.70 1.12 -1.61
N LEU A 84 -7.94 0.64 -1.72
CA LEU A 84 -8.97 1.21 -2.58
C LEU A 84 -9.61 2.41 -1.88
N PRO A 85 -9.56 3.63 -2.46
CA PRO A 85 -10.19 4.82 -1.87
C PRO A 85 -11.71 4.78 -2.08
N LEU A 86 -12.44 4.27 -1.11
CA LEU A 86 -13.88 4.03 -1.23
C LEU A 86 -14.67 5.29 -1.56
N TRP A 87 -14.27 6.45 -1.02
CA TRP A 87 -14.94 7.73 -1.28
C TRP A 87 -14.84 8.23 -2.72
N LEU A 88 -13.94 7.65 -3.52
CA LEU A 88 -13.81 7.94 -4.96
C LEU A 88 -14.54 6.93 -5.82
N CYS A 89 -15.09 5.87 -5.22
CA CYS A 89 -15.72 4.77 -5.94
C CYS A 89 -17.25 4.92 -5.87
N ASP A 90 -17.84 5.54 -6.89
CA ASP A 90 -19.28 5.65 -7.06
C ASP A 90 -19.91 4.47 -7.81
N SER A 91 -19.07 3.60 -8.37
CA SER A 91 -19.47 2.41 -9.10
C SER A 91 -18.39 1.33 -9.03
N LEU A 92 -18.77 0.10 -9.34
CA LEU A 92 -17.82 -1.02 -9.47
C LEU A 92 -16.80 -0.76 -10.60
N GLU A 93 -17.27 -0.17 -11.70
CA GLU A 93 -16.40 0.19 -12.82
C GLU A 93 -15.30 1.16 -12.37
N LYS A 94 -15.65 2.20 -11.62
CA LYS A 94 -14.69 3.16 -11.08
C LYS A 94 -13.70 2.49 -10.14
N ALA A 95 -14.18 1.61 -9.26
CA ALA A 95 -13.33 0.84 -8.36
C ALA A 95 -12.32 -0.03 -9.14
N GLN A 96 -12.76 -0.69 -10.20
CA GLN A 96 -11.90 -1.49 -11.06
C GLN A 96 -10.85 -0.64 -11.80
N GLN A 97 -11.24 0.54 -12.28
CA GLN A 97 -10.30 1.47 -12.92
C GLN A 97 -9.19 1.90 -11.97
N ILE A 98 -9.55 2.30 -10.76
CA ILE A 98 -8.57 2.68 -9.73
C ILE A 98 -7.68 1.49 -9.40
N TYR A 99 -8.26 0.33 -9.13
CA TYR A 99 -7.52 -0.90 -8.83
C TYR A 99 -6.47 -1.21 -9.89
N ARG A 100 -6.84 -1.19 -11.16
CA ARG A 100 -5.90 -1.44 -12.26
C ARG A 100 -4.80 -0.39 -12.34
N SER A 101 -5.15 0.89 -12.13
CA SER A 101 -4.19 1.98 -12.17
C SER A 101 -3.11 1.85 -11.09
N GLN A 102 -3.44 1.25 -9.96
CA GLN A 102 -2.49 1.10 -8.84
C GLN A 102 -1.34 0.15 -9.19
N PHE A 103 -1.58 -0.89 -9.98
CA PHE A 103 -0.49 -1.75 -10.47
C PHE A 103 0.49 -0.98 -11.36
N GLU A 104 -0.01 -0.12 -12.24
CA GLU A 104 0.83 0.73 -13.09
C GLU A 104 1.60 1.76 -12.25
N ARG A 105 0.93 2.40 -11.31
CA ARG A 105 1.52 3.42 -10.43
C ARG A 105 2.65 2.83 -9.57
N LEU A 106 2.43 1.63 -9.04
CA LEU A 106 3.42 0.90 -8.23
C LEU A 106 4.45 0.14 -9.07
N GLY A 107 4.18 -0.06 -10.36
CA GLY A 107 5.08 -0.79 -11.26
C GLY A 107 5.21 -2.27 -10.91
N VAL A 108 4.12 -2.90 -10.43
CA VAL A 108 4.12 -4.29 -9.98
C VAL A 108 3.02 -5.10 -10.66
N ASP A 109 3.23 -6.41 -10.75
CA ASP A 109 2.23 -7.37 -11.23
C ASP A 109 1.38 -7.94 -10.08
N THR A 110 1.85 -7.81 -8.85
CA THR A 110 1.20 -8.35 -7.66
C THR A 110 1.18 -7.34 -6.54
N ILE A 111 0.01 -7.16 -5.93
CA ILE A 111 -0.18 -6.46 -4.66
C ILE A 111 -0.53 -7.54 -3.64
N ASP A 112 0.26 -7.63 -2.56
CA ASP A 112 0.12 -8.71 -1.58
C ASP A 112 -1.07 -8.52 -0.64
N PHE A 113 -1.34 -7.27 -0.25
CA PHE A 113 -2.44 -6.91 0.63
C PHE A 113 -3.20 -5.73 0.03
N TYR A 114 -4.49 -5.91 -0.16
CA TYR A 114 -5.36 -4.86 -0.70
C TYR A 114 -6.50 -4.57 0.26
N LEU A 115 -6.54 -3.33 0.75
CA LEU A 115 -7.46 -2.92 1.79
C LEU A 115 -8.56 -1.99 1.25
N LEU A 116 -9.70 -1.99 1.92
CA LEU A 116 -10.73 -0.99 1.71
C LEU A 116 -10.43 0.21 2.62
N HIS A 117 -10.16 1.37 2.01
CA HIS A 117 -9.69 2.55 2.72
C HIS A 117 -10.85 3.32 3.34
N SER A 118 -10.73 3.61 4.63
CA SER A 118 -11.74 4.38 5.37
C SER A 118 -13.12 3.73 5.37
N LEU A 119 -13.17 2.43 5.59
CA LEU A 119 -14.41 1.70 5.75
C LEU A 119 -15.10 2.13 7.05
N HIS A 120 -16.36 2.54 6.98
CA HIS A 120 -17.16 2.91 8.14
C HIS A 120 -18.59 2.35 8.01
N LEU A 121 -19.40 2.47 9.07
CA LEU A 121 -20.71 1.79 9.16
C LEU A 121 -21.61 1.98 7.94
N SER A 122 -21.68 3.18 7.37
CA SER A 122 -22.50 3.45 6.19
C SER A 122 -22.01 2.71 4.95
N LEU A 123 -20.71 2.42 4.85
CA LEU A 123 -20.10 1.68 3.74
C LEU A 123 -20.14 0.17 3.99
N ILE A 124 -20.12 -0.27 5.25
CA ILE A 124 -20.22 -1.70 5.59
C ILE A 124 -21.51 -2.29 5.05
N HIS A 125 -22.62 -1.58 5.15
CA HIS A 125 -23.92 -2.03 4.62
C HIS A 125 -23.95 -2.13 3.09
N ILE A 126 -23.13 -1.34 2.40
CA ILE A 126 -23.01 -1.34 0.94
C ILE A 126 -22.06 -2.44 0.47
N SER A 127 -20.99 -2.68 1.23
CA SER A 127 -19.93 -3.61 0.87
C SER A 127 -20.14 -5.02 1.42
N GLU A 128 -21.10 -5.22 2.33
CA GLU A 128 -21.47 -6.56 2.73
C GLU A 128 -21.98 -7.34 1.52
N PRO A 129 -21.35 -8.50 1.19
CA PRO A 129 -21.98 -9.39 0.26
C PRO A 129 -23.34 -9.73 0.84
N THR A 130 -24.38 -9.51 0.08
CA THR A 130 -25.72 -9.96 0.45
C THR A 130 -25.62 -11.41 0.89
N ARG A 131 -25.75 -11.67 2.19
CA ARG A 131 -25.96 -13.01 2.71
C ARG A 131 -27.31 -13.48 2.22
N ARG A 132 -27.31 -14.04 1.02
CA ARG A 132 -28.43 -14.84 0.60
C ARG A 132 -28.23 -16.20 1.21
N SER A 133 -29.05 -16.46 2.18
CA SER A 133 -29.27 -17.82 2.66
C SER A 133 -29.65 -18.71 1.45
#